data_9f836e5afc522035fc4ed3203c73ca6b
#
_entry.id   9f836e5afc522035fc4ed3203c73ca6b
#
_cell.length_a   1.000
_cell.length_b   1.000
_cell.length_c   1.000
_cell.angle_alpha   90.00
_cell.angle_beta   90.00
_cell.angle_gamma   90.00
#
_symmetry.space_group_name_H-M   'P 1'
#
loop_
_entity.id
_entity.type
_entity.pdbx_description
1 polymer ?
#
loop_
_entity_poly.entity_id
_entity_poly.type
_entity_poly.pdbx_seq_one_letter_code
_entity_poly.pdbx_strand_id
1 'polypeptide(L)'
;MSASEKPVPPPLRPGTLAVTAGRPAHEPDSPLNAPITMASTYVAGGDTEYGRYGNPTWTAFEDALGALEGGRALAFASGLAAVSTLLDLVGAGAKVVAPRHAYNGSVMQLADLEARGRITADLVDVTDTESVVKACADAALVWIESPTNPALEVADIPAIVAAAHEAGAYVVVDNTFATPLLQQPLSLDADVVLHSATKFISGHSDALLGAVVTRDDELYGVLKNRRDMIGATPGTLEAWLALRGLRTLHVRLERAQANAKELVRRLEQHPAIGEVRYPGFGAIISIVLAGGAIAADLLTHKTTLWVHATSLGSVESPFERRRRWKSEPATIPDGLVRMSVGIEDVDDLWDDLAAALDDLTA
;
A
#
# COMPACT_ATOMS: atom_id res chain seq x y z
N MET A 1 35.66 -1.63 -38.62
CA MET A 1 35.21 -2.67 -37.68
C MET A 1 33.90 -2.21 -37.11
N SER A 2 32.79 -2.84 -37.50
CA SER A 2 31.44 -2.54 -36.98
C SER A 2 31.41 -2.89 -35.50
N ALA A 3 31.07 -1.94 -34.65
CA ALA A 3 30.78 -2.22 -33.26
C ALA A 3 29.58 -3.16 -33.22
N SER A 4 29.78 -4.41 -32.83
CA SER A 4 28.71 -5.34 -32.60
C SER A 4 27.85 -4.78 -31.46
N GLU A 5 26.60 -4.38 -31.74
CA GLU A 5 25.63 -4.04 -30.71
C GLU A 5 25.58 -5.22 -29.72
N LYS A 6 25.91 -4.92 -28.47
CA LYS A 6 25.71 -5.91 -27.39
C LYS A 6 24.22 -6.20 -27.32
N PRO A 7 23.83 -7.48 -27.26
CA PRO A 7 22.41 -7.81 -27.11
C PRO A 7 21.85 -7.14 -25.84
N VAL A 8 20.69 -6.52 -25.98
CA VAL A 8 19.96 -5.92 -24.83
C VAL A 8 19.69 -7.06 -23.83
N PRO A 9 20.15 -6.96 -22.59
CA PRO A 9 19.92 -8.01 -21.62
C PRO A 9 18.42 -8.18 -21.37
N PRO A 10 17.95 -9.39 -21.06
CA PRO A 10 16.55 -9.61 -20.72
C PRO A 10 16.16 -8.79 -19.47
N PRO A 11 14.88 -8.39 -19.34
CA PRO A 11 14.41 -7.64 -18.17
C PRO A 11 14.70 -8.41 -16.88
N LEU A 12 15.14 -7.69 -15.86
CA LEU A 12 15.43 -8.27 -14.55
C LEU A 12 14.15 -8.74 -13.87
N ARG A 13 14.22 -9.85 -13.15
CA ARG A 13 13.13 -10.36 -12.31
C ARG A 13 12.90 -9.42 -11.11
N PRO A 14 11.67 -9.32 -10.58
CA PRO A 14 11.33 -8.37 -9.51
C PRO A 14 12.24 -8.43 -8.27
N GLY A 15 12.61 -9.61 -7.78
CA GLY A 15 13.53 -9.77 -6.65
C GLY A 15 14.92 -9.20 -6.92
N THR A 16 15.47 -9.35 -8.14
CA THR A 16 16.73 -8.72 -8.54
C THR A 16 16.56 -7.21 -8.70
N LEU A 17 15.45 -6.78 -9.30
CA LEU A 17 15.15 -5.38 -9.51
C LEU A 17 15.02 -4.64 -8.16
N ALA A 18 14.32 -5.22 -7.17
CA ALA A 18 14.23 -4.68 -5.82
C ALA A 18 15.62 -4.42 -5.18
N VAL A 19 16.59 -5.29 -5.45
CA VAL A 19 17.96 -5.15 -4.92
C VAL A 19 18.79 -4.14 -5.69
N THR A 20 18.58 -3.97 -6.99
CA THR A 20 19.50 -3.24 -7.88
C THR A 20 19.02 -1.87 -8.32
N ALA A 21 17.72 -1.61 -8.38
CA ALA A 21 17.19 -0.32 -8.81
C ALA A 21 17.48 0.78 -7.78
N GLY A 22 17.59 2.02 -8.23
CA GLY A 22 17.90 3.19 -7.40
C GLY A 22 19.33 3.20 -6.82
N ARG A 23 20.23 2.38 -7.34
CA ARG A 23 21.65 2.38 -6.95
C ARG A 23 22.43 3.47 -7.69
N PRO A 24 23.51 3.98 -7.08
CA PRO A 24 24.50 4.81 -7.79
C PRO A 24 25.10 4.05 -8.99
N ALA A 25 25.66 4.80 -9.92
CA ALA A 25 26.40 4.23 -11.06
C ALA A 25 27.55 3.33 -10.59
N HIS A 26 27.81 2.26 -11.35
CA HIS A 26 28.91 1.31 -11.06
C HIS A 26 30.24 1.88 -11.58
N GLU A 27 30.78 2.82 -10.82
CA GLU A 27 32.09 3.42 -11.07
C GLU A 27 33.07 3.06 -9.95
N PRO A 28 34.39 3.05 -10.22
CA PRO A 28 35.36 2.86 -9.15
C PRO A 28 35.13 3.85 -7.99
N ASP A 29 35.22 3.36 -6.76
CA ASP A 29 34.99 4.11 -5.51
C ASP A 29 33.55 4.64 -5.28
N SER A 30 32.58 4.39 -6.17
CA SER A 30 31.18 4.70 -5.94
C SER A 30 30.58 3.80 -4.85
N PRO A 31 29.76 4.38 -3.92
CA PRO A 31 29.10 3.57 -2.91
C PRO A 31 28.06 2.65 -3.52
N LEU A 32 27.89 1.44 -2.97
CA LEU A 32 26.84 0.51 -3.41
C LEU A 32 25.43 0.93 -2.98
N ASN A 33 25.31 1.89 -2.08
CA ASN A 33 24.03 2.41 -1.58
C ASN A 33 23.91 3.91 -1.89
N ALA A 34 22.67 4.38 -2.11
CA ALA A 34 22.42 5.80 -2.30
C ALA A 34 22.84 6.60 -1.06
N PRO A 35 23.58 7.70 -1.21
CA PRO A 35 23.92 8.60 -0.10
C PRO A 35 22.68 9.28 0.46
N ILE A 36 22.72 9.65 1.74
CA ILE A 36 21.71 10.53 2.35
C ILE A 36 22.12 11.98 2.11
N THR A 37 21.36 12.71 1.31
CA THR A 37 21.63 14.12 0.98
C THR A 37 20.76 15.03 1.85
N MET A 38 21.29 15.50 2.96
CA MET A 38 20.61 16.44 3.88
C MET A 38 20.79 17.88 3.39
N ALA A 39 20.00 18.27 2.37
CA ALA A 39 20.06 19.60 1.78
C ALA A 39 18.66 20.16 1.49
N SER A 40 18.41 21.41 1.89
CA SER A 40 17.21 22.17 1.53
C SER A 40 17.47 23.16 0.40
N THR A 41 18.72 23.52 0.16
CA THR A 41 19.12 24.54 -0.81
C THR A 41 20.32 24.06 -1.59
N TYR A 42 20.31 24.31 -2.88
CA TYR A 42 21.38 23.93 -3.83
C TYR A 42 21.94 25.19 -4.52
N VAL A 43 23.14 25.03 -5.08
CA VAL A 43 23.71 26.11 -5.89
C VAL A 43 22.86 26.35 -7.15
N ALA A 44 22.52 27.60 -7.45
CA ALA A 44 21.64 27.94 -8.54
C ALA A 44 22.22 27.58 -9.91
N GLY A 45 21.34 27.40 -10.89
CA GLY A 45 21.66 27.07 -12.29
C GLY A 45 21.47 25.62 -12.68
N GLY A 46 20.90 24.78 -11.80
CA GLY A 46 20.47 23.39 -12.06
C GLY A 46 18.98 23.21 -11.90
N ASP A 47 18.51 21.96 -12.09
CA ASP A 47 17.07 21.63 -12.06
C ASP A 47 16.48 21.58 -10.64
N THR A 48 17.30 21.48 -9.61
CA THR A 48 16.83 21.22 -8.22
C THR A 48 17.03 22.42 -7.29
N GLU A 49 17.39 23.55 -7.65
CA GLU A 49 17.76 24.73 -6.85
C GLU A 49 17.23 24.77 -5.38
N TYR A 50 16.10 24.13 -5.08
CA TYR A 50 15.50 24.07 -3.75
C TYR A 50 14.95 22.68 -3.43
N GLY A 51 15.20 22.18 -2.21
CA GLY A 51 14.90 20.82 -1.78
C GLY A 51 13.43 20.41 -1.80
N ARG A 52 12.47 21.34 -1.91
CA ARG A 52 11.07 21.01 -2.12
C ARG A 52 10.78 20.47 -3.52
N TYR A 53 11.62 20.83 -4.50
CA TYR A 53 11.46 20.41 -5.90
C TYR A 53 12.16 19.08 -6.22
N GLY A 54 13.11 18.67 -5.40
CA GLY A 54 13.85 17.43 -5.57
C GLY A 54 14.94 17.20 -4.53
N ASN A 55 15.34 15.94 -4.37
CA ASN A 55 16.47 15.55 -3.54
C ASN A 55 17.01 14.22 -4.08
N PRO A 56 18.35 14.05 -4.25
CA PRO A 56 18.92 12.82 -4.80
C PRO A 56 18.54 11.55 -4.05
N THR A 57 18.29 11.63 -2.73
CA THR A 57 17.86 10.49 -1.94
C THR A 57 16.43 10.06 -2.26
N TRP A 58 15.54 11.03 -2.52
CA TRP A 58 14.17 10.72 -2.97
C TRP A 58 14.19 10.07 -4.35
N THR A 59 14.96 10.63 -5.27
CA THR A 59 15.11 10.09 -6.63
C THR A 59 15.54 8.65 -6.61
N ALA A 60 16.49 8.27 -5.77
CA ALA A 60 16.93 6.87 -5.65
C ALA A 60 15.80 5.93 -5.18
N PHE A 61 14.92 6.38 -4.30
CA PHE A 61 13.73 5.63 -3.89
C PHE A 61 12.67 5.61 -5.01
N GLU A 62 12.41 6.77 -5.62
CA GLU A 62 11.45 6.93 -6.72
C GLU A 62 11.84 6.05 -7.91
N ASP A 63 13.12 6.03 -8.29
CA ASP A 63 13.64 5.15 -9.35
C ASP A 63 13.45 3.67 -9.02
N ALA A 64 13.72 3.27 -7.76
CA ALA A 64 13.59 1.89 -7.34
C ALA A 64 12.14 1.41 -7.35
N LEU A 65 11.22 2.21 -6.83
CA LEU A 65 9.79 1.88 -6.81
C LEU A 65 9.18 1.95 -8.22
N GLY A 66 9.53 2.99 -8.98
CA GLY A 66 9.08 3.16 -10.36
C GLY A 66 9.48 1.99 -11.24
N ALA A 67 10.71 1.48 -11.08
CA ALA A 67 11.18 0.31 -11.81
C ALA A 67 10.39 -0.97 -11.45
N LEU A 68 9.96 -1.14 -10.20
CA LEU A 68 9.17 -2.29 -9.76
C LEU A 68 7.72 -2.24 -10.23
N GLU A 69 7.09 -1.06 -10.21
CA GLU A 69 5.70 -0.87 -10.69
C GLU A 69 5.63 -0.67 -12.21
N GLY A 70 6.74 -0.39 -12.87
CA GLY A 70 6.79 -0.19 -14.31
C GLY A 70 6.35 1.20 -14.77
N GLY A 71 6.62 2.24 -13.98
CA GLY A 71 6.28 3.64 -14.24
C GLY A 71 7.27 4.61 -13.60
N ARG A 72 6.89 5.88 -13.48
CA ARG A 72 7.63 6.93 -12.77
C ARG A 72 7.00 7.17 -11.41
N ALA A 73 7.79 7.08 -10.35
CA ALA A 73 7.32 7.28 -8.98
C ALA A 73 7.55 8.70 -8.47
N LEU A 74 6.68 9.12 -7.56
CA LEU A 74 6.82 10.34 -6.74
C LEU A 74 6.66 9.96 -5.27
N ALA A 75 7.61 10.35 -4.43
CA ALA A 75 7.55 10.16 -3.00
C ALA A 75 6.82 11.32 -2.30
N PHE A 76 6.11 11.01 -1.20
CA PHE A 76 5.30 11.93 -0.41
C PHE A 76 5.60 11.77 1.08
N ALA A 77 5.32 12.79 1.89
CA ALA A 77 5.51 12.78 3.34
C ALA A 77 4.75 11.64 4.06
N SER A 78 3.68 11.12 3.48
CA SER A 78 2.89 9.99 4.00
C SER A 78 1.98 9.43 2.89
N GLY A 79 1.46 8.22 3.10
CA GLY A 79 0.41 7.66 2.23
C GLY A 79 -0.80 8.60 2.13
N LEU A 80 -1.21 9.19 3.26
CA LEU A 80 -2.36 10.10 3.28
C LEU A 80 -2.10 11.43 2.53
N ALA A 81 -0.87 11.91 2.50
CA ALA A 81 -0.48 13.06 1.66
C ALA A 81 -0.58 12.73 0.17
N ALA A 82 -0.22 11.51 -0.22
CA ALA A 82 -0.42 11.01 -1.58
C ALA A 82 -1.92 10.87 -1.93
N VAL A 83 -2.74 10.31 -1.02
CA VAL A 83 -4.22 10.26 -1.16
C VAL A 83 -4.79 11.66 -1.42
N SER A 84 -4.46 12.65 -0.58
CA SER A 84 -4.93 14.03 -0.75
C SER A 84 -4.55 14.61 -2.11
N THR A 85 -3.34 14.34 -2.58
CA THR A 85 -2.88 14.83 -3.88
C THR A 85 -3.65 14.21 -5.04
N LEU A 86 -3.98 12.92 -4.94
CA LEU A 86 -4.76 12.20 -5.95
C LEU A 86 -6.22 12.67 -5.99
N LEU A 87 -6.83 12.90 -4.82
CA LEU A 87 -8.20 13.42 -4.74
C LEU A 87 -8.31 14.88 -5.25
N ASP A 88 -7.21 15.62 -5.31
CA ASP A 88 -7.16 16.95 -5.93
C ASP A 88 -7.10 16.91 -7.47
N LEU A 89 -6.96 15.74 -8.10
CA LEU A 89 -7.00 15.61 -9.57
C LEU A 89 -8.36 15.96 -10.16
N VAL A 90 -9.44 15.76 -9.38
CA VAL A 90 -10.80 15.94 -9.87
C VAL A 90 -11.34 17.33 -9.60
N GLY A 91 -12.15 17.84 -10.50
CA GLY A 91 -12.80 19.14 -10.39
C GLY A 91 -13.85 19.20 -9.29
N ALA A 92 -14.28 20.42 -8.94
CA ALA A 92 -15.35 20.61 -7.96
C ALA A 92 -16.67 20.00 -8.44
N GLY A 93 -17.33 19.25 -7.57
CA GLY A 93 -18.59 18.57 -7.84
C GLY A 93 -18.43 17.23 -8.59
N ALA A 94 -17.20 16.81 -8.88
CA ALA A 94 -16.94 15.57 -9.59
C ALA A 94 -17.35 14.33 -8.78
N LYS A 95 -17.80 13.29 -9.48
CA LYS A 95 -18.11 11.99 -8.88
C LYS A 95 -16.83 11.17 -8.71
N VAL A 96 -16.64 10.63 -7.50
CA VAL A 96 -15.57 9.68 -7.15
C VAL A 96 -16.21 8.37 -6.71
N VAL A 97 -15.88 7.28 -7.39
CA VAL A 97 -16.28 5.92 -6.99
C VAL A 97 -15.16 5.32 -6.15
N ALA A 98 -15.47 4.74 -4.99
CA ALA A 98 -14.49 4.15 -4.09
C ALA A 98 -15.04 2.93 -3.35
N PRO A 99 -14.17 2.03 -2.83
CA PRO A 99 -14.64 0.91 -2.04
C PRO A 99 -15.30 1.37 -0.74
N ARG A 100 -16.40 0.72 -0.36
CA ARG A 100 -17.02 0.93 0.97
C ARG A 100 -16.12 0.49 2.13
N HIS A 101 -15.26 -0.50 1.88
CA HIS A 101 -14.21 -0.94 2.79
C HIS A 101 -12.86 -0.57 2.17
N ALA A 102 -12.19 0.38 2.76
CA ALA A 102 -10.87 0.86 2.36
C ALA A 102 -10.11 1.40 3.57
N TYR A 103 -8.90 1.82 3.36
CA TYR A 103 -8.15 2.51 4.41
C TYR A 103 -8.96 3.69 4.97
N ASN A 104 -9.19 3.67 6.30
CA ASN A 104 -10.02 4.67 6.98
C ASN A 104 -9.65 6.12 6.65
N GLY A 105 -8.35 6.41 6.49
CA GLY A 105 -7.90 7.75 6.13
C GLY A 105 -8.41 8.21 4.76
N SER A 106 -8.47 7.32 3.78
CA SER A 106 -9.02 7.62 2.45
C SER A 106 -10.53 7.85 2.53
N VAL A 107 -11.25 6.96 3.23
CA VAL A 107 -12.71 7.09 3.42
C VAL A 107 -13.06 8.39 4.15
N MET A 108 -12.31 8.74 5.19
CA MET A 108 -12.50 10.00 5.93
C MET A 108 -12.24 11.24 5.07
N GLN A 109 -11.23 11.20 4.19
CA GLN A 109 -10.98 12.31 3.26
C GLN A 109 -12.09 12.45 2.21
N LEU A 110 -12.59 11.33 1.67
CA LEU A 110 -13.73 11.35 0.75
C LEU A 110 -14.96 11.97 1.43
N ALA A 111 -15.29 11.55 2.65
CA ALA A 111 -16.42 12.07 3.42
C ALA A 111 -16.26 13.57 3.74
N ASP A 112 -15.04 14.04 4.09
CA ASP A 112 -14.77 15.45 4.34
C ASP A 112 -14.92 16.30 3.06
N LEU A 113 -14.39 15.80 1.92
CA LEU A 113 -14.53 16.49 0.64
C LEU A 113 -16.00 16.56 0.18
N GLU A 114 -16.77 15.50 0.38
CA GLU A 114 -18.21 15.47 0.11
C GLU A 114 -18.97 16.44 1.01
N ALA A 115 -18.71 16.44 2.32
CA ALA A 115 -19.35 17.37 3.27
C ALA A 115 -19.07 18.83 2.94
N ARG A 116 -17.92 19.13 2.31
CA ARG A 116 -17.56 20.46 1.81
C ARG A 116 -18.08 20.75 0.40
N GLY A 117 -18.83 19.85 -0.21
CA GLY A 117 -19.36 20.00 -1.56
C GLY A 117 -18.29 20.00 -2.67
N ARG A 118 -17.12 19.42 -2.41
CA ARG A 118 -16.02 19.34 -3.39
C ARG A 118 -16.15 18.18 -4.36
N ILE A 119 -16.74 17.07 -3.90
CA ILE A 119 -16.98 15.86 -4.68
C ILE A 119 -18.34 15.26 -4.33
N THR A 120 -18.77 14.27 -5.08
CA THR A 120 -19.80 13.30 -4.68
C THR A 120 -19.12 11.93 -4.57
N ALA A 121 -19.19 11.27 -3.41
CA ALA A 121 -18.60 9.97 -3.17
C ALA A 121 -19.62 8.84 -3.35
N ASP A 122 -19.34 7.89 -4.24
CA ASP A 122 -20.16 6.69 -4.44
C ASP A 122 -19.39 5.48 -3.91
N LEU A 123 -19.80 4.96 -2.73
CA LEU A 123 -19.10 3.87 -2.05
C LEU A 123 -19.69 2.51 -2.44
N VAL A 124 -18.89 1.68 -3.09
CA VAL A 124 -19.30 0.41 -3.70
C VAL A 124 -18.71 -0.82 -3.00
N ASP A 125 -19.36 -1.95 -3.18
CA ASP A 125 -18.81 -3.26 -2.87
C ASP A 125 -17.92 -3.72 -4.04
N VAL A 126 -16.61 -3.77 -3.82
CA VAL A 126 -15.67 -4.14 -4.88
C VAL A 126 -15.78 -5.59 -5.34
N THR A 127 -16.47 -6.46 -4.59
CA THR A 127 -16.72 -7.86 -4.97
C THR A 127 -17.87 -7.99 -5.96
N ASP A 128 -18.75 -6.99 -6.06
CA ASP A 128 -19.81 -6.89 -7.04
C ASP A 128 -19.35 -6.05 -8.25
N THR A 129 -18.58 -6.68 -9.13
CA THR A 129 -18.01 -6.03 -10.31
C THR A 129 -19.08 -5.36 -11.17
N GLU A 130 -20.27 -5.95 -11.32
CA GLU A 130 -21.37 -5.36 -12.11
C GLU A 130 -21.84 -4.03 -11.52
N SER A 131 -22.02 -3.97 -10.21
CA SER A 131 -22.37 -2.74 -9.49
C SER A 131 -21.29 -1.68 -9.59
N VAL A 132 -19.99 -2.08 -9.47
CA VAL A 132 -18.87 -1.15 -9.66
C VAL A 132 -18.83 -0.57 -11.06
N VAL A 133 -18.98 -1.41 -12.10
CA VAL A 133 -19.04 -0.98 -13.52
C VAL A 133 -20.17 0.03 -13.74
N LYS A 134 -21.36 -0.21 -13.18
CA LYS A 134 -22.48 0.76 -13.25
C LYS A 134 -22.15 2.07 -12.55
N ALA A 135 -21.46 2.02 -11.41
CA ALA A 135 -21.07 3.20 -10.67
C ALA A 135 -20.02 4.03 -11.40
N CYS A 136 -19.22 3.45 -12.31
CA CYS A 136 -18.25 4.19 -13.12
C CYS A 136 -18.91 5.20 -14.08
N ALA A 137 -20.20 5.05 -14.39
CA ALA A 137 -20.90 6.04 -15.22
C ALA A 137 -20.81 7.44 -14.59
N ASP A 138 -20.38 8.43 -15.40
CA ASP A 138 -20.16 9.82 -15.00
C ASP A 138 -19.11 10.02 -13.89
N ALA A 139 -18.31 9.02 -13.52
CA ALA A 139 -17.21 9.18 -12.61
C ALA A 139 -16.06 9.98 -13.26
N ALA A 140 -15.42 10.83 -12.46
CA ALA A 140 -14.16 11.48 -12.85
C ALA A 140 -12.95 10.73 -12.29
N LEU A 141 -13.15 9.97 -11.21
CA LEU A 141 -12.13 9.17 -10.56
C LEU A 141 -12.77 7.86 -10.04
N VAL A 142 -12.12 6.75 -10.33
CA VAL A 142 -12.42 5.44 -9.73
C VAL A 142 -11.23 5.05 -8.87
N TRP A 143 -11.47 4.98 -7.56
CA TRP A 143 -10.51 4.54 -6.57
C TRP A 143 -10.70 3.05 -6.30
N ILE A 144 -9.68 2.27 -6.44
CA ILE A 144 -9.65 0.84 -6.12
C ILE A 144 -8.66 0.62 -4.97
N GLU A 145 -9.04 -0.18 -3.99
CA GLU A 145 -8.13 -0.77 -3.01
C GLU A 145 -8.36 -2.29 -3.06
N SER A 146 -7.32 -3.04 -3.41
CA SER A 146 -7.42 -4.49 -3.60
C SER A 146 -6.12 -5.19 -3.23
N PRO A 147 -6.14 -6.04 -2.16
CA PRO A 147 -7.28 -6.33 -1.28
C PRO A 147 -7.70 -5.13 -0.40
N THR A 148 -8.99 -5.07 -0.02
CA THR A 148 -9.54 -3.99 0.83
C THR A 148 -9.13 -4.12 2.29
N ASN A 149 -9.04 -3.00 3.00
CA ASN A 149 -8.74 -2.95 4.43
C ASN A 149 -10.00 -2.56 5.24
N PRO A 150 -10.45 -3.38 6.21
CA PRO A 150 -9.85 -4.62 6.70
C PRO A 150 -10.53 -5.89 6.16
N ALA A 151 -11.48 -5.76 5.24
CA ALA A 151 -12.34 -6.87 4.81
C ALA A 151 -11.61 -7.89 3.93
N LEU A 152 -10.47 -7.51 3.31
CA LEU A 152 -9.66 -8.32 2.39
C LEU A 152 -10.41 -8.78 1.13
N GLU A 153 -11.37 -7.98 0.71
CA GLU A 153 -12.11 -8.17 -0.55
C GLU A 153 -11.20 -7.88 -1.75
N VAL A 154 -11.34 -8.66 -2.81
CA VAL A 154 -10.52 -8.54 -4.03
C VAL A 154 -11.38 -8.04 -5.18
N ALA A 155 -10.93 -6.98 -5.84
CA ALA A 155 -11.60 -6.37 -6.99
C ALA A 155 -11.15 -7.01 -8.31
N ASP A 156 -12.04 -7.04 -9.30
CA ASP A 156 -11.70 -7.30 -10.70
C ASP A 156 -11.15 -6.02 -11.34
N ILE A 157 -9.85 -5.75 -11.10
CA ILE A 157 -9.19 -4.52 -11.56
C ILE A 157 -9.34 -4.34 -13.08
N PRO A 158 -9.05 -5.33 -13.94
CA PRO A 158 -9.19 -5.15 -15.39
C PRO A 158 -10.58 -4.73 -15.85
N ALA A 159 -11.62 -5.36 -15.31
CA ALA A 159 -13.01 -5.03 -15.67
C ALA A 159 -13.40 -3.61 -15.21
N ILE A 160 -12.97 -3.21 -14.02
CA ILE A 160 -13.24 -1.89 -13.47
C ILE A 160 -12.49 -0.80 -14.25
N VAL A 161 -11.20 -1.04 -14.56
CA VAL A 161 -10.39 -0.10 -15.37
C VAL A 161 -11.03 0.12 -16.74
N ALA A 162 -11.45 -0.94 -17.44
CA ALA A 162 -12.10 -0.82 -18.74
C ALA A 162 -13.35 0.07 -18.67
N ALA A 163 -14.22 -0.17 -17.68
CA ALA A 163 -15.46 0.61 -17.53
C ALA A 163 -15.19 2.07 -17.12
N ALA A 164 -14.19 2.31 -16.27
CA ALA A 164 -13.80 3.66 -15.86
C ALA A 164 -13.26 4.47 -17.06
N HIS A 165 -12.42 3.86 -17.90
CA HIS A 165 -11.88 4.50 -19.09
C HIS A 165 -12.96 4.78 -20.14
N GLU A 166 -13.97 3.89 -20.31
CA GLU A 166 -15.12 4.18 -21.14
C GLU A 166 -15.91 5.42 -20.68
N ALA A 167 -15.94 5.68 -19.37
CA ALA A 167 -16.53 6.87 -18.78
C ALA A 167 -15.61 8.10 -18.80
N GLY A 168 -14.34 7.96 -19.19
CA GLY A 168 -13.33 9.03 -19.18
C GLY A 168 -12.79 9.33 -17.79
N ALA A 169 -12.93 8.41 -16.83
CA ALA A 169 -12.45 8.54 -15.47
C ALA A 169 -10.98 8.10 -15.34
N TYR A 170 -10.24 8.76 -14.45
CA TYR A 170 -8.95 8.24 -13.97
C TYR A 170 -9.16 7.05 -13.03
N VAL A 171 -8.24 6.08 -13.10
CA VAL A 171 -8.22 4.93 -12.19
C VAL A 171 -6.98 5.00 -11.28
N VAL A 172 -7.23 5.08 -9.98
CA VAL A 172 -6.21 4.97 -8.93
C VAL A 172 -6.36 3.62 -8.24
N VAL A 173 -5.26 2.87 -8.12
CA VAL A 173 -5.23 1.61 -7.36
C VAL A 173 -4.30 1.77 -6.15
N ASP A 174 -4.85 1.68 -4.95
CA ASP A 174 -4.06 1.51 -3.72
C ASP A 174 -3.54 0.07 -3.66
N ASN A 175 -2.25 -0.09 -3.96
CA ASN A 175 -1.54 -1.36 -4.05
C ASN A 175 -0.74 -1.68 -2.77
N THR A 176 -1.05 -1.00 -1.67
CA THR A 176 -0.29 -1.09 -0.42
C THR A 176 -0.21 -2.52 0.11
N PHE A 177 -1.33 -3.30 0.09
CA PHE A 177 -1.36 -4.66 0.62
C PHE A 177 -0.69 -5.68 -0.29
N ALA A 178 -0.90 -5.56 -1.60
CA ALA A 178 -0.32 -6.48 -2.58
C ALA A 178 1.17 -6.21 -2.84
N THR A 179 1.62 -4.97 -2.72
CA THR A 179 2.98 -4.54 -3.10
C THR A 179 3.27 -4.73 -4.59
N PRO A 180 4.31 -4.10 -5.16
CA PRO A 180 4.66 -4.30 -6.58
C PRO A 180 5.12 -5.73 -6.92
N LEU A 181 5.31 -6.59 -5.91
CA LEU A 181 5.76 -7.97 -6.11
C LEU A 181 4.62 -8.96 -6.34
N LEU A 182 3.41 -8.69 -5.83
CA LEU A 182 2.24 -9.56 -5.97
C LEU A 182 1.21 -9.03 -6.96
N GLN A 183 1.18 -7.72 -7.18
CA GLN A 183 0.26 -7.07 -8.10
C GLN A 183 0.92 -5.85 -8.74
N GLN A 184 0.73 -5.67 -10.03
CA GLN A 184 1.25 -4.52 -10.81
C GLN A 184 0.09 -3.85 -11.55
N PRO A 185 -0.65 -2.94 -10.92
CA PRO A 185 -1.85 -2.35 -11.50
C PRO A 185 -1.62 -1.57 -12.79
N LEU A 186 -0.43 -0.95 -12.98
CA LEU A 186 -0.09 -0.32 -14.24
C LEU A 186 -0.04 -1.30 -15.41
N SER A 187 0.25 -2.58 -15.16
CA SER A 187 0.18 -3.62 -16.20
C SER A 187 -1.24 -4.05 -16.53
N LEU A 188 -2.21 -3.62 -15.72
CA LEU A 188 -3.65 -3.81 -15.88
C LEU A 188 -4.34 -2.51 -16.31
N ASP A 189 -3.57 -1.57 -16.88
CA ASP A 189 -3.98 -0.29 -17.42
C ASP A 189 -4.55 0.72 -16.39
N ALA A 190 -4.25 0.57 -15.09
CA ALA A 190 -4.52 1.62 -14.12
C ALA A 190 -3.68 2.87 -14.43
N ASP A 191 -4.22 4.08 -14.20
CA ASP A 191 -3.52 5.35 -14.48
C ASP A 191 -2.49 5.66 -13.40
N VAL A 192 -2.83 5.38 -12.14
CA VAL A 192 -1.98 5.65 -10.98
C VAL A 192 -2.02 4.50 -9.99
N VAL A 193 -0.85 4.12 -9.49
CA VAL A 193 -0.70 3.23 -8.34
C VAL A 193 -0.31 4.06 -7.12
N LEU A 194 -1.01 3.84 -6.02
CA LEU A 194 -0.68 4.41 -4.71
C LEU A 194 -0.03 3.37 -3.80
N HIS A 195 0.95 3.79 -3.04
CA HIS A 195 1.50 3.05 -1.91
C HIS A 195 1.58 3.89 -0.64
N SER A 196 1.11 3.36 0.47
CA SER A 196 1.66 3.72 1.77
C SER A 196 2.99 2.98 1.93
N ALA A 197 4.09 3.63 1.54
CA ALA A 197 5.43 3.04 1.65
C ALA A 197 5.86 2.79 3.12
N THR A 198 5.15 3.41 4.07
CA THR A 198 5.17 3.13 5.52
C THR A 198 5.03 1.64 5.84
N LYS A 199 4.31 0.88 4.99
CA LYS A 199 3.90 -0.52 5.24
C LYS A 199 5.01 -1.48 4.78
N PHE A 200 4.66 -2.45 3.94
CA PHE A 200 5.59 -3.48 3.46
C PHE A 200 6.88 -2.94 2.81
N ILE A 201 6.82 -1.78 2.16
CA ILE A 201 7.98 -1.21 1.45
C ILE A 201 9.09 -0.85 2.45
N SER A 202 8.84 -0.03 3.46
CA SER A 202 9.81 0.22 4.54
C SER A 202 9.96 -1.00 5.45
N GLY A 203 8.86 -1.58 5.91
CA GLY A 203 8.78 -2.89 6.53
C GLY A 203 9.39 -3.06 7.91
N HIS A 204 9.71 -1.98 8.62
CA HIS A 204 10.42 -2.03 9.91
C HIS A 204 9.79 -1.12 10.98
N SER A 205 8.55 -0.68 10.82
CA SER A 205 7.81 0.16 11.77
C SER A 205 8.50 1.48 12.15
N ASP A 206 9.39 2.00 11.28
CA ASP A 206 10.34 3.08 11.58
C ASP A 206 10.20 4.31 10.66
N ALA A 207 9.39 4.26 9.60
CA ALA A 207 9.25 5.35 8.64
C ALA A 207 7.80 5.61 8.23
N LEU A 208 7.46 6.89 8.03
CA LEU A 208 6.22 7.32 7.38
C LEU A 208 6.56 7.84 5.99
N LEU A 209 5.99 7.22 4.95
CA LEU A 209 6.21 7.62 3.58
C LEU A 209 5.03 7.22 2.70
N GLY A 210 4.68 8.05 1.72
CA GLY A 210 3.77 7.70 0.64
C GLY A 210 4.48 7.70 -0.70
N ALA A 211 3.88 7.04 -1.69
CA ALA A 211 4.34 7.13 -3.06
C ALA A 211 3.17 6.94 -4.04
N VAL A 212 3.28 7.57 -5.20
CA VAL A 212 2.44 7.28 -6.36
C VAL A 212 3.31 6.92 -7.54
N VAL A 213 2.79 6.10 -8.45
CA VAL A 213 3.49 5.70 -9.67
C VAL A 213 2.53 5.81 -10.85
N THR A 214 2.98 6.38 -11.96
CA THR A 214 2.22 6.48 -13.21
C THR A 214 3.14 6.28 -14.42
N ARG A 215 2.56 5.86 -15.54
CA ARG A 215 3.26 5.81 -16.85
C ARG A 215 3.07 7.06 -17.67
N ASP A 216 2.08 7.86 -17.34
CA ASP A 216 1.74 9.09 -18.06
C ASP A 216 2.61 10.24 -17.58
N ASP A 217 3.41 10.82 -18.50
CA ASP A 217 4.33 11.92 -18.20
C ASP A 217 3.60 13.24 -17.89
N GLU A 218 2.42 13.48 -18.47
CA GLU A 218 1.62 14.67 -18.20
C GLU A 218 1.03 14.58 -16.79
N LEU A 219 0.42 13.43 -16.45
CA LEU A 219 -0.12 13.17 -15.13
C LEU A 219 0.97 13.19 -14.06
N TYR A 220 2.17 12.65 -14.36
CA TYR A 220 3.33 12.77 -13.47
C TYR A 220 3.67 14.23 -13.19
N GLY A 221 3.69 15.08 -14.23
CA GLY A 221 3.94 16.52 -14.10
C GLY A 221 2.91 17.22 -13.23
N VAL A 222 1.62 16.91 -13.42
CA VAL A 222 0.51 17.44 -12.60
C VAL A 222 0.67 17.03 -11.13
N LEU A 223 0.90 15.76 -10.86
CA LEU A 223 1.06 15.22 -9.50
C LEU A 223 2.28 15.81 -8.80
N LYS A 224 3.42 15.92 -9.53
CA LYS A 224 4.64 16.53 -9.00
C LYS A 224 4.41 18.00 -8.64
N ASN A 225 3.82 18.77 -9.53
CA ASN A 225 3.52 20.19 -9.29
C ASN A 225 2.60 20.33 -8.07
N ARG A 226 1.58 19.49 -7.94
CA ARG A 226 0.67 19.51 -6.80
C ARG A 226 1.39 19.19 -5.49
N ARG A 227 2.19 18.10 -5.44
CA ARG A 227 3.04 17.76 -4.30
C ARG A 227 3.89 18.93 -3.84
N ASP A 228 4.59 19.53 -4.80
CA ASP A 228 5.54 20.61 -4.54
C ASP A 228 4.83 21.89 -4.05
N MET A 229 3.62 22.16 -4.57
CA MET A 229 2.83 23.34 -4.21
C MET A 229 2.24 23.25 -2.81
N ILE A 230 1.69 22.07 -2.43
CA ILE A 230 1.12 21.85 -1.08
C ILE A 230 2.18 21.47 -0.03
N GLY A 231 3.43 21.26 -0.45
CA GLY A 231 4.53 20.92 0.43
C GLY A 231 4.47 19.47 0.98
N ALA A 232 3.79 18.56 0.30
CA ALA A 232 3.68 17.14 0.71
C ALA A 232 4.95 16.33 0.44
N THR A 233 6.11 16.93 0.56
CA THR A 233 7.42 16.36 0.25
C THR A 233 7.91 15.42 1.35
N PRO A 234 8.58 14.30 1.01
CA PRO A 234 9.06 13.33 2.00
C PRO A 234 10.26 13.88 2.79
N GLY A 235 10.49 13.31 3.96
CA GLY A 235 11.76 13.44 4.65
C GLY A 235 12.85 12.61 3.95
N THR A 236 14.08 13.13 3.98
CA THR A 236 15.22 12.49 3.31
C THR A 236 15.57 11.15 3.94
N LEU A 237 15.53 11.07 5.28
CA LEU A 237 15.83 9.84 6.02
C LEU A 237 14.74 8.79 5.79
N GLU A 238 13.48 9.18 5.81
CA GLU A 238 12.34 8.29 5.56
C GLU A 238 12.40 7.69 4.15
N ALA A 239 12.73 8.49 3.13
CA ALA A 239 12.92 8.00 1.78
C ALA A 239 14.10 6.99 1.67
N TRP A 240 15.20 7.25 2.38
CA TRP A 240 16.33 6.35 2.43
C TRP A 240 15.99 5.04 3.15
N LEU A 241 15.28 5.10 4.29
CA LEU A 241 14.82 3.91 5.02
C LEU A 241 13.87 3.07 4.16
N ALA A 242 12.97 3.70 3.43
CA ALA A 242 12.07 3.01 2.52
C ALA A 242 12.83 2.34 1.35
N LEU A 243 13.83 3.01 0.77
CA LEU A 243 14.71 2.40 -0.24
C LEU A 243 15.46 1.19 0.34
N ARG A 244 15.99 1.31 1.56
CA ARG A 244 16.66 0.22 2.26
C ARG A 244 15.70 -0.95 2.52
N GLY A 245 14.47 -0.66 2.96
CA GLY A 245 13.44 -1.66 3.18
C GLY A 245 13.04 -2.38 1.88
N LEU A 246 12.85 -1.63 0.80
CA LEU A 246 12.48 -2.17 -0.51
C LEU A 246 13.47 -3.23 -1.01
N ARG A 247 14.76 -3.10 -0.72
CA ARG A 247 15.78 -4.06 -1.13
C ARG A 247 15.62 -5.46 -0.53
N THR A 248 14.93 -5.58 0.59
CA THR A 248 14.63 -6.86 1.24
C THR A 248 13.15 -7.22 1.16
N LEU A 249 12.34 -6.43 0.45
CA LEU A 249 10.91 -6.65 0.35
C LEU A 249 10.57 -8.07 -0.11
N HIS A 250 11.26 -8.58 -1.14
CA HIS A 250 10.97 -9.89 -1.71
C HIS A 250 11.16 -11.03 -0.70
N VAL A 251 12.25 -11.05 0.08
CA VAL A 251 12.50 -12.11 1.08
C VAL A 251 11.61 -11.98 2.31
N ARG A 252 11.26 -10.74 2.71
CA ARG A 252 10.33 -10.50 3.83
C ARG A 252 8.91 -10.92 3.46
N LEU A 253 8.46 -10.53 2.27
CA LEU A 253 7.12 -10.84 1.79
C LEU A 253 6.94 -12.34 1.54
N GLU A 254 7.95 -13.01 0.99
CA GLU A 254 7.94 -14.47 0.80
C GLU A 254 7.78 -15.20 2.13
N ARG A 255 8.57 -14.84 3.16
CA ARG A 255 8.47 -15.45 4.50
C ARG A 255 7.14 -15.12 5.16
N ALA A 256 6.72 -13.86 5.19
CA ALA A 256 5.48 -13.44 5.81
C ALA A 256 4.24 -14.08 5.15
N GLN A 257 4.25 -14.20 3.81
CA GLN A 257 3.18 -14.90 3.08
C GLN A 257 3.17 -16.41 3.36
N ALA A 258 4.33 -17.05 3.49
CA ALA A 258 4.40 -18.46 3.88
C ALA A 258 3.83 -18.68 5.29
N ASN A 259 4.21 -17.82 6.24
CA ASN A 259 3.65 -17.82 7.59
C ASN A 259 2.13 -17.59 7.57
N ALA A 260 1.64 -16.61 6.80
CA ALA A 260 0.21 -16.31 6.70
C ALA A 260 -0.59 -17.53 6.18
N LYS A 261 -0.12 -18.20 5.13
CA LYS A 261 -0.78 -19.39 4.59
C LYS A 261 -0.88 -20.53 5.61
N GLU A 262 0.18 -20.76 6.37
CA GLU A 262 0.17 -21.79 7.40
C GLU A 262 -0.74 -21.40 8.57
N LEU A 263 -0.73 -20.15 9.01
CA LEU A 263 -1.62 -19.66 10.05
C LEU A 263 -3.10 -19.75 9.62
N VAL A 264 -3.44 -19.40 8.38
CA VAL A 264 -4.80 -19.57 7.83
C VAL A 264 -5.26 -21.01 7.96
N ARG A 265 -4.44 -21.97 7.52
CA ARG A 265 -4.75 -23.40 7.61
C ARG A 265 -5.04 -23.88 9.06
N ARG A 266 -4.32 -23.33 10.06
CA ARG A 266 -4.52 -23.66 11.47
C ARG A 266 -5.76 -22.94 12.04
N LEU A 267 -5.94 -21.65 11.73
CA LEU A 267 -7.05 -20.82 12.18
C LEU A 267 -8.42 -21.34 11.70
N GLU A 268 -8.52 -21.83 10.46
CA GLU A 268 -9.75 -22.43 9.92
C GLU A 268 -10.24 -23.67 10.71
N GLN A 269 -9.36 -24.28 11.49
CA GLN A 269 -9.67 -25.47 12.29
C GLN A 269 -9.94 -25.14 13.77
N HIS A 270 -9.75 -23.89 14.18
CA HIS A 270 -9.84 -23.51 15.59
C HIS A 270 -11.28 -23.12 16.01
N PRO A 271 -11.85 -23.70 17.08
CA PRO A 271 -13.27 -23.49 17.45
C PRO A 271 -13.61 -22.05 17.85
N ALA A 272 -12.65 -21.25 18.31
CA ALA A 272 -12.85 -19.84 18.63
C ALA A 272 -13.05 -18.95 17.40
N ILE A 273 -12.74 -19.46 16.19
CA ILE A 273 -12.79 -18.70 14.94
C ILE A 273 -14.09 -18.98 14.20
N GLY A 274 -14.86 -17.93 13.95
CA GLY A 274 -16.10 -18.01 13.16
C GLY A 274 -15.86 -17.85 11.65
N GLU A 275 -14.87 -17.06 11.26
CA GLU A 275 -14.53 -16.80 9.85
C GLU A 275 -13.06 -16.45 9.72
N VAL A 276 -12.41 -16.94 8.66
CA VAL A 276 -11.07 -16.51 8.25
C VAL A 276 -11.18 -15.87 6.86
N ARG A 277 -10.67 -14.65 6.72
CA ARG A 277 -10.57 -13.92 5.45
C ARG A 277 -9.11 -13.84 5.03
N TYR A 278 -8.82 -14.32 3.85
CA TYR A 278 -7.50 -14.28 3.25
C TYR A 278 -7.63 -14.30 1.73
N PRO A 279 -7.01 -13.36 0.99
CA PRO A 279 -7.19 -13.26 -0.46
C PRO A 279 -6.42 -14.34 -1.24
N GLY A 280 -5.72 -15.26 -0.56
CA GLY A 280 -4.88 -16.30 -1.16
C GLY A 280 -3.42 -15.86 -1.38
N PHE A 281 -3.11 -14.61 -1.14
CA PHE A 281 -1.76 -14.04 -1.26
C PHE A 281 -1.51 -12.94 -0.22
N GLY A 282 -0.24 -12.53 -0.08
CA GLY A 282 0.16 -11.49 0.86
C GLY A 282 0.25 -11.98 2.30
N ALA A 283 0.39 -11.07 3.24
CA ALA A 283 0.67 -11.37 4.63
C ALA A 283 -0.36 -10.75 5.61
N ILE A 284 -1.53 -10.35 5.12
CA ILE A 284 -2.62 -9.85 5.96
C ILE A 284 -3.72 -10.91 6.03
N ILE A 285 -4.15 -11.22 7.24
CA ILE A 285 -5.29 -12.11 7.54
C ILE A 285 -6.31 -11.28 8.33
N SER A 286 -7.59 -11.51 8.13
CA SER A 286 -8.64 -11.04 9.02
C SER A 286 -9.42 -12.24 9.55
N ILE A 287 -9.57 -12.31 10.87
CA ILE A 287 -10.36 -13.36 11.54
C ILE A 287 -11.56 -12.72 12.21
N VAL A 288 -12.68 -13.45 12.27
CA VAL A 288 -13.85 -13.05 13.05
C VAL A 288 -14.01 -14.05 14.19
N LEU A 289 -13.89 -13.57 15.43
CA LEU A 289 -14.04 -14.38 16.62
C LEU A 289 -15.50 -14.79 16.82
N ALA A 290 -15.77 -16.08 17.13
CA ALA A 290 -17.10 -16.60 17.44
C ALA A 290 -17.72 -15.90 18.67
N GLY A 291 -16.90 -15.50 19.65
CA GLY A 291 -17.32 -14.73 20.83
C GLY A 291 -17.48 -13.22 20.60
N GLY A 292 -17.42 -12.75 19.34
CA GLY A 292 -17.65 -11.35 18.95
C GLY A 292 -16.62 -10.38 19.50
N ALA A 293 -17.07 -9.14 19.76
CA ALA A 293 -16.19 -8.02 20.17
C ALA A 293 -15.43 -8.29 21.46
N ILE A 294 -16.07 -8.92 22.45
CA ILE A 294 -15.45 -9.19 23.77
C ILE A 294 -14.29 -10.18 23.59
N ALA A 295 -14.51 -11.28 22.87
CA ALA A 295 -13.45 -12.26 22.60
C ALA A 295 -12.30 -11.63 21.80
N ALA A 296 -12.61 -10.78 20.81
CA ALA A 296 -11.60 -10.09 20.01
C ALA A 296 -10.75 -9.11 20.83
N ASP A 297 -11.35 -8.36 21.75
CA ASP A 297 -10.61 -7.46 22.65
C ASP A 297 -9.76 -8.29 23.65
N LEU A 298 -10.30 -9.37 24.23
CA LEU A 298 -9.54 -10.25 25.12
C LEU A 298 -8.35 -10.88 24.41
N LEU A 299 -8.52 -11.39 23.19
CA LEU A 299 -7.45 -11.96 22.38
C LEU A 299 -6.27 -11.01 22.27
N THR A 300 -6.54 -9.74 21.94
CA THR A 300 -5.47 -8.75 21.72
C THR A 300 -4.69 -8.39 22.99
N HIS A 301 -5.12 -8.84 24.16
CA HIS A 301 -4.45 -8.59 25.44
C HIS A 301 -3.84 -9.85 26.07
N LYS A 302 -4.08 -11.03 25.48
CA LYS A 302 -3.61 -12.31 26.03
C LYS A 302 -2.31 -12.82 25.38
N THR A 303 -1.98 -12.33 24.21
CA THR A 303 -0.76 -12.72 23.50
C THR A 303 0.48 -12.01 24.04
N THR A 304 1.64 -12.61 23.85
CA THR A 304 2.94 -12.07 24.24
C THR A 304 3.84 -11.76 23.06
N LEU A 305 3.74 -12.53 21.99
CA LEU A 305 4.48 -12.36 20.75
C LEU A 305 3.70 -11.50 19.74
N TRP A 306 2.40 -11.77 19.56
CA TRP A 306 1.53 -10.89 18.79
C TRP A 306 1.33 -9.56 19.52
N VAL A 307 1.63 -8.46 18.84
CA VAL A 307 1.58 -7.12 19.45
C VAL A 307 0.24 -6.44 19.14
N HIS A 308 -0.50 -6.05 20.18
CA HIS A 308 -1.69 -5.21 20.00
C HIS A 308 -1.27 -3.81 19.57
N ALA A 309 -1.18 -3.58 18.27
CA ALA A 309 -0.83 -2.31 17.68
C ALA A 309 -1.58 -2.07 16.38
N THR A 310 -1.75 -0.81 16.01
CA THR A 310 -2.20 -0.43 14.67
C THR A 310 -1.04 -0.56 13.67
N SER A 311 -1.32 -0.35 12.38
CA SER A 311 -0.40 -0.50 11.27
C SER A 311 -0.31 -1.95 10.77
N LEU A 312 0.62 -2.21 9.86
CA LEU A 312 0.80 -3.51 9.20
C LEU A 312 2.06 -3.53 8.32
N GLY A 313 2.44 -4.71 7.86
CA GLY A 313 3.46 -4.90 6.82
C GLY A 313 4.89 -4.75 7.31
N SER A 314 5.12 -4.81 8.64
CA SER A 314 6.46 -4.84 9.24
C SER A 314 6.99 -6.27 9.39
N VAL A 315 8.22 -6.39 9.89
CA VAL A 315 8.84 -7.66 10.23
C VAL A 315 8.20 -8.32 11.45
N GLU A 316 7.60 -7.52 12.35
CA GLU A 316 6.84 -7.97 13.52
C GLU A 316 5.39 -8.30 13.13
N SER A 317 4.72 -9.06 14.00
CA SER A 317 3.32 -9.47 13.86
C SER A 317 2.37 -8.64 14.73
N PRO A 318 1.95 -7.42 14.31
CA PRO A 318 0.90 -6.68 14.98
C PRO A 318 -0.49 -7.16 14.55
N PHE A 319 -1.45 -7.01 15.48
CA PHE A 319 -2.86 -7.29 15.20
C PHE A 319 -3.77 -6.37 16.00
N GLU A 320 -5.01 -6.17 15.53
CA GLU A 320 -5.97 -5.31 16.22
C GLU A 320 -7.41 -5.65 15.86
N ARG A 321 -8.32 -5.52 16.84
CA ARG A 321 -9.75 -5.50 16.55
C ARG A 321 -10.11 -4.19 15.83
N ARG A 322 -10.65 -4.29 14.62
CA ARG A 322 -10.85 -3.10 13.77
C ARG A 322 -11.97 -2.19 14.27
N ARG A 323 -13.10 -2.72 14.67
CA ARG A 323 -14.22 -1.89 15.17
C ARG A 323 -14.00 -1.27 16.57
N ARG A 324 -12.80 -1.32 17.13
CA ARG A 324 -12.39 -0.42 18.19
C ARG A 324 -12.34 1.06 17.72
N TRP A 325 -12.16 1.26 16.45
CA TRP A 325 -12.22 2.58 15.82
C TRP A 325 -13.65 2.90 15.40
N LYS A 326 -14.18 4.05 15.86
CA LYS A 326 -15.55 4.50 15.54
C LYS A 326 -15.75 4.79 14.05
N SER A 327 -14.67 5.02 13.31
CA SER A 327 -14.67 5.26 11.86
C SER A 327 -14.84 3.99 11.04
N GLU A 328 -14.71 2.79 11.64
CA GLU A 328 -14.96 1.55 10.90
C GLU A 328 -16.44 1.37 10.59
N PRO A 329 -16.80 1.03 9.34
CA PRO A 329 -18.19 0.81 8.94
C PRO A 329 -18.87 -0.29 9.77
N ALA A 330 -20.18 -0.13 9.99
CA ALA A 330 -20.99 -1.13 10.70
C ALA A 330 -21.09 -2.47 9.98
N THR A 331 -20.77 -2.50 8.69
CA THR A 331 -20.67 -3.72 7.85
C THR A 331 -19.46 -4.60 8.16
N ILE A 332 -18.45 -4.04 8.85
CA ILE A 332 -17.33 -4.84 9.38
C ILE A 332 -17.79 -5.55 10.65
N PRO A 333 -17.62 -6.88 10.78
CA PRO A 333 -18.00 -7.61 11.99
C PRO A 333 -17.33 -7.07 13.26
N ASP A 334 -18.07 -6.98 14.37
CA ASP A 334 -17.56 -6.45 15.65
C ASP A 334 -16.35 -7.25 16.18
N GLY A 335 -16.37 -8.56 15.97
CA GLY A 335 -15.30 -9.47 16.38
C GLY A 335 -14.15 -9.59 15.36
N LEU A 336 -14.10 -8.73 14.33
CA LEU A 336 -13.05 -8.80 13.32
C LEU A 336 -11.71 -8.27 13.88
N VAL A 337 -10.71 -9.15 13.86
CA VAL A 337 -9.30 -8.85 14.16
C VAL A 337 -8.50 -8.92 12.87
N ARG A 338 -7.87 -7.81 12.47
CA ARG A 338 -6.92 -7.81 11.35
C ARG A 338 -5.53 -8.13 11.90
N MET A 339 -4.87 -9.10 11.29
CA MET A 339 -3.56 -9.63 11.64
C MET A 339 -2.58 -9.29 10.51
N SER A 340 -1.48 -8.62 10.83
CA SER A 340 -0.35 -8.45 9.92
C SER A 340 0.71 -9.46 10.28
N VAL A 341 0.88 -10.46 9.46
CA VAL A 341 1.83 -11.55 9.74
C VAL A 341 3.25 -11.11 9.40
N GLY A 342 4.14 -11.22 10.36
CA GLY A 342 5.56 -10.90 10.23
C GLY A 342 6.41 -12.09 9.76
N ILE A 343 7.70 -12.00 10.04
CA ILE A 343 8.70 -12.96 9.58
C ILE A 343 9.25 -13.87 10.69
N GLU A 344 8.66 -13.80 11.87
CA GLU A 344 9.01 -14.65 13.02
C GLU A 344 8.83 -16.13 12.64
N ASP A 345 9.23 -17.04 13.52
CA ASP A 345 8.95 -18.45 13.34
C ASP A 345 7.44 -18.72 13.43
N VAL A 346 6.90 -19.47 12.46
CA VAL A 346 5.45 -19.68 12.36
C VAL A 346 4.88 -20.52 13.49
N ASP A 347 5.67 -21.42 14.05
CA ASP A 347 5.24 -22.23 15.16
C ASP A 347 5.19 -21.42 16.46
N ASP A 348 6.16 -20.53 16.69
CA ASP A 348 6.12 -19.58 17.82
C ASP A 348 4.91 -18.65 17.72
N LEU A 349 4.62 -18.11 16.50
CA LEU A 349 3.43 -17.27 16.26
C LEU A 349 2.14 -18.03 16.53
N TRP A 350 2.08 -19.31 16.14
CA TRP A 350 0.91 -20.13 16.36
C TRP A 350 0.73 -20.48 17.83
N ASP A 351 1.79 -20.90 18.51
CA ASP A 351 1.71 -21.35 19.90
C ASP A 351 1.23 -20.22 20.82
N ASP A 352 1.73 -19.00 20.62
CA ASP A 352 1.28 -17.79 21.35
C ASP A 352 -0.20 -17.49 21.07
N LEU A 353 -0.61 -17.58 19.79
CA LEU A 353 -1.98 -17.31 19.37
C LEU A 353 -2.95 -18.39 19.83
N ALA A 354 -2.59 -19.65 19.68
CA ALA A 354 -3.43 -20.80 20.06
C ALA A 354 -3.70 -20.82 21.57
N ALA A 355 -2.66 -20.59 22.39
CA ALA A 355 -2.84 -20.51 23.85
C ALA A 355 -3.84 -19.40 24.23
N ALA A 356 -3.76 -18.24 23.58
CA ALA A 356 -4.70 -17.15 23.82
C ALA A 356 -6.13 -17.46 23.33
N LEU A 357 -6.27 -18.16 22.19
CA LEU A 357 -7.57 -18.60 21.65
C LEU A 357 -8.22 -19.70 22.49
N ASP A 358 -7.45 -20.69 22.98
CA ASP A 358 -7.93 -21.76 23.84
C ASP A 358 -8.52 -21.19 25.14
N ASP A 359 -7.88 -20.20 25.73
CA ASP A 359 -8.37 -19.48 26.91
C ASP A 359 -9.72 -18.74 26.69
N LEU A 360 -10.12 -18.49 25.45
CA LEU A 360 -11.41 -17.87 25.12
C LEU A 360 -12.55 -18.92 25.00
N THR A 361 -12.20 -20.19 24.87
CA THR A 361 -13.15 -21.30 24.73
C THR A 361 -13.32 -22.14 26.00
N ALA A 362 -12.44 -21.94 26.99
CA ALA A 362 -12.49 -22.58 28.31
C ALA A 362 -13.52 -21.91 29.23
#